data_671382cd6b3067db8f0e2daac9e9b90a
#
_entry.id   671382cd6b3067db8f0e2daac9e9b90a
#
_cell.length_a   1.000
_cell.length_b   1.000
_cell.length_c   1.000
_cell.angle_alpha   90.00
_cell.angle_beta   90.00
_cell.angle_gamma   90.00
#
_symmetry.space_group_name_H-M   'P 1'
#
loop_
_entity.id
_entity.type
_entity.pdbx_description
1 polymer ?
#
loop_
_entity_poly.entity_id
_entity_poly.type
_entity_poly.pdbx_seq_one_letter_code
_entity_poly.pdbx_strand_id
1 'polypeptide(L)'
;MARIWGGSGLGFGPGIGEVWLAEAPLLVKLLDPADWLSVQVHPPHEYALRVEGKPGKYEAWYVLSPGELVYGLARPVSREELRERALAGTLEEVLRRVRVEPGQVLYLPAGTIHALGPGVRVYEVQTPSDLTYRLYDYGRPRELHLEKALDVAILEPTPLTL
;
A
#
# COMPACT_ATOMS: atom_id res chain seq x y z
N MET A 1 3.43 14.38 8.28
CA MET A 1 4.77 14.18 7.69
C MET A 1 4.75 14.55 6.23
N ALA A 2 5.78 15.23 5.76
CA ALA A 2 5.98 15.50 4.34
C ALA A 2 6.31 14.21 3.60
N ARG A 3 5.74 14.03 2.41
CA ARG A 3 5.94 12.86 1.55
C ARG A 3 6.05 13.33 0.10
N ILE A 4 6.82 12.63 -0.73
CA ILE A 4 6.98 12.99 -2.16
C ILE A 4 5.66 12.86 -2.96
N TRP A 5 4.69 12.16 -2.40
CA TRP A 5 3.32 11.98 -2.92
C TRP A 5 2.27 12.79 -2.12
N GLY A 6 2.71 13.62 -1.15
CA GLY A 6 1.81 14.31 -0.24
C GLY A 6 0.96 15.39 -0.90
N GLY A 7 -0.28 15.49 -0.47
CA GLY A 7 -1.25 16.49 -0.87
C GLY A 7 -1.27 17.72 0.02
N SER A 8 -2.35 18.47 -0.04
CA SER A 8 -2.61 19.65 0.80
C SER A 8 -3.98 19.60 1.48
N GLY A 9 -4.73 18.54 1.27
CA GLY A 9 -6.13 18.41 1.72
C GLY A 9 -6.30 18.15 3.21
N LEU A 10 -5.21 17.85 3.94
CA LEU A 10 -5.26 17.65 5.40
C LEU A 10 -5.19 18.95 6.20
N GLY A 11 -5.00 20.12 5.53
CA GLY A 11 -4.95 21.42 6.21
C GLY A 11 -3.63 21.75 6.92
N PHE A 12 -2.60 20.91 6.79
CA PHE A 12 -1.27 21.10 7.42
C PHE A 12 -0.21 21.68 6.46
N GLY A 13 -0.63 22.10 5.26
CA GLY A 13 0.24 22.66 4.22
C GLY A 13 0.50 21.71 3.05
N PRO A 14 1.14 22.20 1.98
CA PRO A 14 1.42 21.40 0.79
C PRO A 14 2.49 20.33 1.08
N GLY A 15 2.38 19.19 0.41
CA GLY A 15 3.32 18.08 0.57
C GLY A 15 3.12 17.23 1.82
N ILE A 16 2.16 17.56 2.69
CA ILE A 16 1.87 16.76 3.88
C ILE A 16 0.95 15.60 3.49
N GLY A 17 1.54 14.45 3.24
CA GLY A 17 0.82 13.25 2.83
C GLY A 17 0.31 12.40 3.97
N GLU A 18 0.81 12.61 5.20
CA GLU A 18 0.55 11.70 6.31
C GLU A 18 0.56 12.43 7.67
N VAL A 19 -0.45 12.19 8.48
CA VAL A 19 -0.55 12.65 9.87
C VAL A 19 -0.86 11.48 10.79
N TRP A 20 -0.07 11.26 11.83
CA TRP A 20 -0.29 10.23 12.83
C TRP A 20 -1.19 10.76 13.93
N LEU A 21 -2.28 10.05 14.20
CA LEU A 21 -3.29 10.44 15.20
C LEU A 21 -3.15 9.67 16.50
N ALA A 22 -2.71 8.41 16.43
CA ALA A 22 -2.47 7.54 17.58
C ALA A 22 -1.41 6.50 17.22
N GLU A 23 -0.64 6.02 18.19
CA GLU A 23 0.49 5.11 17.96
C GLU A 23 0.46 3.82 18.81
N ALA A 24 -0.39 3.70 19.81
CA ALA A 24 -0.44 2.51 20.66
C ALA A 24 -1.87 2.19 21.10
N PRO A 25 -2.31 0.94 21.08
CA PRO A 25 -1.65 -0.29 20.58
C PRO A 25 -1.66 -0.41 19.05
N LEU A 26 -2.41 0.44 18.34
CA LEU A 26 -2.47 0.52 16.89
C LEU A 26 -2.03 1.90 16.44
N LEU A 27 -1.37 1.95 15.29
CA LEU A 27 -1.04 3.21 14.64
C LEU A 27 -2.21 3.65 13.77
N VAL A 28 -2.68 4.87 14.00
CA VAL A 28 -3.75 5.49 13.22
C VAL A 28 -3.20 6.71 12.50
N LYS A 29 -3.41 6.77 11.19
CA LYS A 29 -2.90 7.83 10.31
C LYS A 29 -4.00 8.41 9.44
N LEU A 30 -3.81 9.68 9.05
CA LEU A 30 -4.48 10.28 7.90
C LEU A 30 -3.50 10.28 6.73
N LEU A 31 -3.93 9.77 5.58
CA LEU A 31 -3.17 9.79 4.34
C LEU A 31 -3.88 10.69 3.31
N ASP A 32 -3.10 11.51 2.61
CA ASP A 32 -3.58 12.44 1.57
C ASP A 32 -2.61 12.44 0.39
N PRO A 33 -2.74 11.49 -0.54
CA PRO A 33 -1.86 11.40 -1.70
C PRO A 33 -2.25 12.43 -2.78
N ALA A 34 -1.27 13.21 -3.27
CA ALA A 34 -1.40 14.01 -4.48
C ALA A 34 -0.93 13.25 -5.72
N ASP A 35 -0.23 12.14 -5.54
CA ASP A 35 0.27 11.26 -6.59
C ASP A 35 0.16 9.80 -6.12
N TRP A 36 0.28 8.84 -7.03
CA TRP A 36 0.26 7.43 -6.68
C TRP A 36 1.30 7.09 -5.61
N LEU A 37 0.90 6.40 -4.56
CA LEU A 37 1.84 5.72 -3.68
C LEU A 37 2.58 4.63 -4.48
N SER A 38 3.74 4.19 -3.96
CA SER A 38 4.40 3.02 -4.53
C SER A 38 3.45 1.82 -4.52
N VAL A 39 3.55 0.98 -5.55
CA VAL A 39 2.96 -0.36 -5.50
C VAL A 39 3.79 -1.19 -4.53
N GLN A 40 3.16 -1.63 -3.46
CA GLN A 40 3.83 -2.20 -2.30
C GLN A 40 3.06 -3.37 -1.70
N VAL A 41 3.76 -4.10 -0.84
CA VAL A 41 3.20 -5.20 -0.06
C VAL A 41 3.81 -5.20 1.34
N HIS A 42 3.06 -5.68 2.33
CA HIS A 42 3.52 -5.80 3.71
C HIS A 42 3.66 -7.26 4.11
N PRO A 43 4.73 -7.61 4.85
CA PRO A 43 4.95 -8.99 5.26
C PRO A 43 4.01 -9.43 6.39
N PRO A 44 3.59 -10.71 6.41
CA PRO A 44 2.93 -11.29 7.56
C PRO A 44 3.89 -11.40 8.76
N HIS A 45 3.33 -11.52 9.96
CA HIS A 45 4.09 -11.47 11.21
C HIS A 45 5.22 -12.50 11.28
N GLU A 46 4.94 -13.73 10.88
CA GLU A 46 5.92 -14.83 10.91
C GLU A 46 7.13 -14.56 10.01
N TYR A 47 6.89 -14.11 8.77
CA TYR A 47 7.96 -13.75 7.85
C TYR A 47 8.77 -12.57 8.38
N ALA A 48 8.08 -11.52 8.84
CA ALA A 48 8.71 -10.30 9.35
C ALA A 48 9.61 -10.57 10.56
N LEU A 49 9.17 -11.39 11.50
CA LEU A 49 10.00 -11.77 12.65
C LEU A 49 11.26 -12.54 12.23
N ARG A 50 11.11 -13.48 11.30
CA ARG A 50 12.25 -14.31 10.84
C ARG A 50 13.27 -13.49 10.03
N VAL A 51 12.82 -12.58 9.16
CA VAL A 51 13.67 -11.88 8.19
C VAL A 51 14.14 -10.53 8.70
N GLU A 52 13.29 -9.81 9.43
CA GLU A 52 13.57 -8.43 9.85
C GLU A 52 13.70 -8.27 11.38
N GLY A 53 13.33 -9.31 12.16
CA GLY A 53 13.27 -9.20 13.62
C GLY A 53 12.21 -8.23 14.14
N LYS A 54 11.20 -7.92 13.34
CA LYS A 54 10.14 -6.94 13.62
C LYS A 54 8.76 -7.56 13.39
N PRO A 55 7.69 -6.98 13.97
CA PRO A 55 6.33 -7.44 13.69
C PRO A 55 5.92 -7.15 12.23
N GLY A 56 5.06 -8.00 11.68
CA GLY A 56 4.45 -7.80 10.38
C GLY A 56 3.48 -6.63 10.35
N LYS A 57 3.04 -6.24 9.16
CA LYS A 57 2.12 -5.12 8.98
C LYS A 57 0.81 -5.59 8.38
N TYR A 58 -0.27 -5.25 9.08
CA TYR A 58 -1.66 -5.43 8.68
C TYR A 58 -2.34 -4.07 8.77
N GLU A 59 -3.21 -3.76 7.83
CA GLU A 59 -3.86 -2.47 7.80
C GLU A 59 -5.29 -2.53 7.29
N ALA A 60 -6.06 -1.51 7.66
CA ALA A 60 -7.38 -1.25 7.13
C ALA A 60 -7.50 0.23 6.80
N TRP A 61 -8.26 0.54 5.76
CA TRP A 61 -8.54 1.90 5.33
C TRP A 61 -10.01 2.23 5.46
N TYR A 62 -10.31 3.38 6.07
CA TYR A 62 -11.61 4.02 5.99
C TYR A 62 -11.50 5.17 4.98
N VAL A 63 -12.27 5.09 3.91
CA VAL A 63 -12.19 6.05 2.80
C VAL A 63 -12.88 7.36 3.15
N LEU A 64 -12.18 8.49 2.95
CA LEU A 64 -12.67 9.84 3.22
C LEU A 64 -12.99 10.61 1.93
N SER A 65 -12.38 10.28 0.81
CA SER A 65 -12.65 10.91 -0.49
C SER A 65 -12.63 9.88 -1.62
N PRO A 66 -13.43 10.09 -2.68
CA PRO A 66 -13.55 9.13 -3.77
C PRO A 66 -12.28 9.10 -4.63
N GLY A 67 -12.09 8.02 -5.35
CA GLY A 67 -11.01 7.89 -6.34
C GLY A 67 -10.69 6.45 -6.68
N GLU A 68 -9.49 6.23 -7.20
CA GLU A 68 -8.99 4.92 -7.58
C GLU A 68 -7.81 4.50 -6.71
N LEU A 69 -7.76 3.22 -6.41
CA LEU A 69 -6.62 2.58 -5.73
C LEU A 69 -6.32 1.22 -6.35
N VAL A 70 -5.15 0.68 -6.05
CA VAL A 70 -4.79 -0.70 -6.38
C VAL A 70 -5.08 -1.59 -5.19
N TYR A 71 -5.78 -2.70 -5.42
CA TYR A 71 -6.06 -3.73 -4.43
C TYR A 71 -5.89 -5.12 -5.00
N GLY A 72 -4.72 -5.70 -4.81
CA GLY A 72 -4.36 -7.02 -5.30
C GLY A 72 -4.18 -7.10 -6.82
N LEU A 73 -4.23 -8.32 -7.31
CA LEU A 73 -4.07 -8.65 -8.71
C LEU A 73 -5.43 -8.77 -9.41
N ALA A 74 -5.47 -8.46 -10.70
CA ALA A 74 -6.65 -8.65 -11.55
C ALA A 74 -6.84 -10.12 -11.97
N ARG A 75 -5.76 -10.90 -11.99
CA ARG A 75 -5.71 -12.32 -12.31
C ARG A 75 -4.55 -13.00 -11.57
N PRO A 76 -4.53 -14.34 -11.51
CA PRO A 76 -3.36 -15.06 -11.02
C PRO A 76 -2.12 -14.74 -11.87
N VAL A 77 -0.97 -14.63 -11.21
CA VAL A 77 0.34 -14.48 -11.86
C VAL A 77 1.34 -15.42 -11.20
N SER A 78 2.39 -15.81 -11.93
CA SER A 78 3.52 -16.49 -11.31
C SER A 78 4.47 -15.50 -10.63
N ARG A 79 5.32 -16.00 -9.73
CA ARG A 79 6.40 -15.21 -9.11
C ARG A 79 7.32 -14.60 -10.19
N GLU A 80 7.63 -15.37 -11.22
CA GLU A 80 8.48 -14.95 -12.33
C GLU A 80 7.83 -13.83 -13.15
N GLU A 81 6.55 -13.99 -13.48
CA GLU A 81 5.79 -12.94 -14.19
C GLU A 81 5.74 -11.65 -13.38
N LEU A 82 5.45 -11.74 -12.09
CA LEU A 82 5.40 -10.56 -11.22
C LEU A 82 6.75 -9.83 -11.17
N ARG A 83 7.85 -10.59 -11.08
CA ARG A 83 9.22 -10.08 -11.15
C ARG A 83 9.49 -9.36 -12.45
N GLU A 84 9.25 -10.03 -13.58
CA GLU A 84 9.52 -9.49 -14.92
C GLU A 84 8.76 -8.19 -15.16
N ARG A 85 7.49 -8.14 -14.78
CA ARG A 85 6.65 -6.94 -14.91
C ARG A 85 7.11 -5.79 -14.03
N ALA A 86 7.50 -6.07 -12.79
CA ALA A 86 8.06 -5.05 -11.91
C ALA A 86 9.34 -4.43 -12.49
N LEU A 87 10.24 -5.26 -13.03
CA LEU A 87 11.49 -4.81 -13.65
C LEU A 87 11.26 -4.07 -14.98
N ALA A 88 10.29 -4.52 -15.77
CA ALA A 88 9.97 -3.91 -17.08
C ALA A 88 9.12 -2.63 -16.96
N GLY A 89 8.60 -2.30 -15.76
CA GLY A 89 7.69 -1.17 -15.57
C GLY A 89 6.28 -1.43 -16.13
N THR A 90 5.90 -2.69 -16.34
CA THR A 90 4.57 -3.10 -16.85
C THR A 90 3.68 -3.74 -15.78
N LEU A 91 4.02 -3.55 -14.51
CA LEU A 91 3.31 -4.17 -13.40
C LEU A 91 1.82 -3.82 -13.37
N GLU A 92 1.47 -2.60 -13.76
CA GLU A 92 0.09 -2.11 -13.75
C GLU A 92 -0.86 -2.95 -14.63
N GLU A 93 -0.36 -3.67 -15.63
CA GLU A 93 -1.19 -4.52 -16.51
C GLU A 93 -1.82 -5.71 -15.79
N VAL A 94 -1.30 -6.10 -14.63
CA VAL A 94 -1.82 -7.22 -13.83
C VAL A 94 -2.41 -6.79 -12.49
N LEU A 95 -2.37 -5.49 -12.18
CA LEU A 95 -2.94 -4.94 -10.96
C LEU A 95 -4.46 -4.72 -11.10
N ARG A 96 -5.20 -4.98 -10.03
CA ARG A 96 -6.61 -4.65 -9.97
C ARG A 96 -6.81 -3.23 -9.46
N ARG A 97 -7.32 -2.36 -10.33
CA ARG A 97 -7.78 -1.02 -9.95
C ARG A 97 -9.19 -1.09 -9.42
N VAL A 98 -9.44 -0.40 -8.32
CA VAL A 98 -10.73 -0.37 -7.64
C VAL A 98 -11.11 1.09 -7.42
N ARG A 99 -12.33 1.46 -7.83
CA ARG A 99 -12.92 2.74 -7.48
C ARG A 99 -13.55 2.65 -6.10
N VAL A 100 -13.27 3.62 -5.26
CA VAL A 100 -13.78 3.70 -3.89
C VAL A 100 -14.51 5.01 -3.63
N GLU A 101 -15.45 4.96 -2.68
CA GLU A 101 -16.28 6.09 -2.27
C GLU A 101 -16.16 6.32 -0.75
N PRO A 102 -16.42 7.56 -0.27
CA PRO A 102 -16.37 7.85 1.16
C PRO A 102 -17.28 6.93 1.98
N GLY A 103 -16.77 6.51 3.14
CA GLY A 103 -17.48 5.61 4.04
C GLY A 103 -17.20 4.13 3.84
N GLN A 104 -16.56 3.75 2.73
CA GLN A 104 -16.15 2.37 2.51
C GLN A 104 -14.95 2.00 3.38
N VAL A 105 -14.89 0.73 3.78
CA VAL A 105 -13.80 0.15 4.58
C VAL A 105 -13.14 -0.97 3.80
N LEU A 106 -11.82 -0.90 3.66
CA LEU A 106 -11.02 -1.95 3.05
C LEU A 106 -10.09 -2.54 4.10
N TYR A 107 -10.12 -3.85 4.27
CA TYR A 107 -9.11 -4.58 5.01
C TYR A 107 -8.03 -5.07 4.06
N LEU A 108 -6.77 -4.79 4.37
CA LEU A 108 -5.61 -5.21 3.58
C LEU A 108 -4.83 -6.28 4.36
N PRO A 109 -5.12 -7.57 4.14
CA PRO A 109 -4.31 -8.64 4.69
C PRO A 109 -2.85 -8.49 4.28
N ALA A 110 -1.92 -8.89 5.14
CA ALA A 110 -0.52 -8.98 4.75
C ALA A 110 -0.36 -9.81 3.46
N GLY A 111 0.55 -9.39 2.60
CA GLY A 111 0.73 -9.99 1.27
C GLY A 111 -0.15 -9.40 0.17
N THR A 112 -1.14 -8.58 0.48
CA THR A 112 -1.95 -7.90 -0.55
C THR A 112 -1.13 -6.80 -1.20
N ILE A 113 -0.95 -6.89 -2.52
CA ILE A 113 -0.32 -5.82 -3.32
C ILE A 113 -1.30 -4.65 -3.40
N HIS A 114 -0.84 -3.43 -3.07
CA HIS A 114 -1.74 -2.27 -3.04
C HIS A 114 -1.00 -0.95 -3.29
N ALA A 115 -1.78 0.07 -3.64
CA ALA A 115 -1.35 1.46 -3.73
C ALA A 115 -2.55 2.40 -3.63
N LEU A 116 -2.43 3.52 -2.90
CA LEU A 116 -3.41 4.61 -2.96
C LEU A 116 -3.16 5.47 -4.19
N GLY A 117 -4.22 5.82 -4.88
CA GLY A 117 -4.18 6.76 -5.99
C GLY A 117 -4.33 8.23 -5.55
N PRO A 118 -4.03 9.17 -6.45
CA PRO A 118 -4.14 10.59 -6.16
C PRO A 118 -5.55 10.98 -5.69
N GLY A 119 -5.61 11.78 -4.64
CA GLY A 119 -6.85 12.29 -4.08
C GLY A 119 -7.65 11.32 -3.20
N VAL A 120 -7.26 10.05 -3.11
CA VAL A 120 -7.91 9.09 -2.20
C VAL A 120 -7.40 9.29 -0.79
N ARG A 121 -8.11 10.07 0.00
CA ARG A 121 -7.80 10.27 1.41
C ARG A 121 -8.40 9.15 2.25
N VAL A 122 -7.62 8.66 3.20
CA VAL A 122 -8.06 7.59 4.09
C VAL A 122 -7.60 7.81 5.53
N TYR A 123 -8.37 7.31 6.49
CA TYR A 123 -7.84 6.88 7.76
C TYR A 123 -7.23 5.49 7.56
N GLU A 124 -5.96 5.35 7.88
CA GLU A 124 -5.28 4.06 7.95
C GLU A 124 -5.15 3.64 9.40
N VAL A 125 -5.66 2.46 9.71
CA VAL A 125 -5.44 1.80 10.99
C VAL A 125 -4.56 0.60 10.75
N GLN A 126 -3.41 0.54 11.41
CA GLN A 126 -2.42 -0.51 11.18
C GLN A 126 -1.79 -1.02 12.48
N THR A 127 -1.24 -2.23 12.41
CA THR A 127 -0.32 -2.70 13.44
C THR A 127 0.91 -1.80 13.51
N PRO A 128 1.57 -1.65 14.68
CA PRO A 128 2.72 -0.76 14.86
C PRO A 128 3.98 -1.32 14.17
N SER A 129 3.99 -1.29 12.86
CA SER A 129 5.08 -1.75 12.00
C SER A 129 5.27 -0.78 10.84
N ASP A 130 6.52 -0.55 10.45
CA ASP A 130 6.92 0.28 9.33
C ASP A 130 7.35 -0.53 8.09
N LEU A 131 7.23 -1.87 8.16
CA LEU A 131 7.72 -2.75 7.10
C LEU A 131 6.90 -2.61 5.82
N THR A 132 7.56 -2.15 4.77
CA THR A 132 6.99 -1.97 3.44
C THR A 132 7.98 -2.47 2.40
N TYR A 133 7.53 -3.41 1.55
CA TYR A 133 8.31 -3.88 0.42
C TYR A 133 7.75 -3.30 -0.87
N ARG A 134 8.52 -2.41 -1.51
CA ARG A 134 8.13 -1.77 -2.78
C ARG A 134 8.43 -2.67 -3.95
N LEU A 135 7.40 -2.89 -4.78
CA LEU A 135 7.50 -3.59 -6.07
C LEU A 135 7.76 -2.63 -7.22
N TYR A 136 7.14 -1.45 -7.20
CA TYR A 136 7.23 -0.45 -8.25
C TYR A 136 6.98 0.95 -7.68
N ASP A 137 7.71 1.95 -8.14
CA ASP A 137 7.62 3.31 -7.60
C ASP A 137 7.66 4.41 -8.68
N TYR A 138 7.19 4.10 -9.88
CA TYR A 138 7.03 5.08 -10.97
C TYR A 138 8.33 5.83 -11.33
N GLY A 139 9.49 5.19 -11.18
CA GLY A 139 10.80 5.79 -11.45
C GLY A 139 11.30 6.77 -10.38
N ARG A 140 10.60 6.93 -9.26
CA ARG A 140 11.07 7.77 -8.15
C ARG A 140 12.33 7.17 -7.49
N PRO A 141 13.25 8.00 -6.96
CA PRO A 141 14.53 7.55 -6.42
C PRO A 141 14.39 6.93 -5.01
N ARG A 142 13.57 5.87 -4.89
CA ARG A 142 13.45 5.09 -3.66
C ARG A 142 13.81 3.63 -3.92
N GLU A 143 14.38 2.99 -2.92
CA GLU A 143 14.74 1.59 -2.98
C GLU A 143 13.52 0.70 -3.25
N LEU A 144 13.66 -0.25 -4.17
CA LEU A 144 12.73 -1.35 -4.38
C LEU A 144 13.18 -2.57 -3.58
N HIS A 145 12.23 -3.34 -3.08
CA HIS A 145 12.48 -4.52 -2.24
C HIS A 145 11.92 -5.77 -2.94
N LEU A 146 12.29 -5.94 -4.21
CA LEU A 146 11.64 -6.88 -5.13
C LEU A 146 11.59 -8.32 -4.57
N GLU A 147 12.73 -8.86 -4.15
CA GLU A 147 12.78 -10.25 -3.69
C GLU A 147 11.92 -10.49 -2.45
N LYS A 148 12.02 -9.62 -1.43
CA LYS A 148 11.21 -9.72 -0.22
C LYS A 148 9.73 -9.52 -0.52
N ALA A 149 9.39 -8.61 -1.45
CA ALA A 149 8.02 -8.43 -1.89
C ALA A 149 7.47 -9.69 -2.57
N LEU A 150 8.25 -10.30 -3.44
CA LEU A 150 7.89 -11.56 -4.12
C LEU A 150 7.73 -12.73 -3.14
N ASP A 151 8.48 -12.74 -2.03
CA ASP A 151 8.36 -13.78 -1.02
C ASP A 151 7.02 -13.75 -0.27
N VAL A 152 6.41 -12.57 -0.15
CA VAL A 152 5.21 -12.37 0.68
C VAL A 152 3.96 -12.03 -0.12
N ALA A 153 4.09 -11.67 -1.40
CA ALA A 153 2.96 -11.26 -2.22
C ALA A 153 1.96 -12.39 -2.44
N ILE A 154 0.68 -12.08 -2.30
CA ILE A 154 -0.42 -12.95 -2.73
C ILE A 154 -0.49 -12.90 -4.26
N LEU A 155 -0.28 -14.04 -4.91
CA LEU A 155 -0.18 -14.16 -6.37
C LEU A 155 -1.53 -14.45 -7.05
N GLU A 156 -2.61 -14.48 -6.27
CA GLU A 156 -3.99 -14.64 -6.70
C GLU A 156 -4.78 -13.34 -6.44
N PRO A 157 -5.91 -13.12 -7.11
CA PRO A 157 -6.79 -12.00 -6.78
C PRO A 157 -7.24 -12.07 -5.31
N THR A 158 -6.96 -11.03 -4.55
CA THR A 158 -7.39 -10.94 -3.15
C THR A 158 -8.90 -10.65 -3.08
N PRO A 159 -9.70 -11.40 -2.30
CA PRO A 159 -11.10 -11.08 -2.09
C PRO A 159 -11.26 -9.65 -1.54
N LEU A 160 -12.23 -8.92 -2.07
CA LEU A 160 -12.52 -7.55 -1.66
C LEU A 160 -14.00 -7.42 -1.32
N THR A 161 -14.28 -6.88 -0.13
CA THR A 161 -15.60 -6.43 0.29
C THR A 161 -15.49 -4.93 0.63
N LEU A 162 -16.38 -4.14 0.04
CA LEU A 162 -16.47 -2.69 0.26
C LEU A 162 -17.69 -2.33 1.10
#